data_955fd2583e03b60ce6d5c055146c86d2
#
_entry.id   955fd2583e03b60ce6d5c055146c86d2
#
_cell.length_a   1.000
_cell.length_b   1.000
_cell.length_c   1.000
_cell.angle_alpha   90.00
_cell.angle_beta   90.00
_cell.angle_gamma   90.00
#
_symmetry.space_group_name_H-M   'P 1'
#
loop_
_entity.id
_entity.type
_entity.pdbx_description
1 polymer ?
#
loop_
_entity_poly.entity_id
_entity_poly.type
_entity_poly.pdbx_seq_one_letter_code
_entity_poly.pdbx_strand_id
1 'polypeptide(L)'
;MKYFVEIREEKEEDKFKKIYEGNEMNFKITKLNVNTNYEIRICTILKGIENTWSEIKKIKTLDWKNYCDSKILQESNKNDEFCKILKDWTKSNKLELLYRGSRDGSTSNDFHSRCDNKGATICLYKNDKNYIFGGYNPVSWNENDGWIKNDDSFIFTLTNVHNTEPTKFPHKNGNDSIHNNKNFGPTFDDFYIQNSNAYIHFPRGHIDSLNLGKSIFSGDKDNSISTIKILEIEVYQVLK
;
A
#
# COMPACT_ATOMS: atom_id res chain seq x y z
N MET A 1 23.35 28.48 -5.61
CA MET A 1 23.12 28.32 -4.16
C MET A 1 23.40 26.88 -3.82
N LYS A 2 24.17 26.63 -2.76
CA LYS A 2 24.36 25.26 -2.24
C LYS A 2 23.60 25.11 -0.93
N TYR A 3 23.26 23.85 -0.62
CA TYR A 3 22.61 23.49 0.64
C TYR A 3 23.51 22.52 1.41
N PHE A 4 23.59 22.70 2.71
CA PHE A 4 24.06 21.71 3.66
C PHE A 4 22.89 21.15 4.42
N VAL A 5 22.88 19.86 4.61
CA VAL A 5 21.92 19.20 5.51
C VAL A 5 22.69 18.37 6.51
N GLU A 6 22.37 18.54 7.76
CA GLU A 6 22.93 17.80 8.86
C GLU A 6 21.88 17.07 9.65
N ILE A 7 22.23 15.91 10.18
CA ILE A 7 21.38 15.04 10.97
C ILE A 7 22.09 14.53 12.21
N ARG A 8 21.34 14.29 13.29
CA ARG A 8 21.78 13.51 14.45
C ARG A 8 20.62 12.68 15.01
N GLU A 9 20.94 11.63 15.78
CA GLU A 9 19.95 10.93 16.60
C GLU A 9 19.63 11.76 17.85
N GLU A 10 18.35 11.83 18.27
CA GLU A 10 17.91 12.68 19.39
C GLU A 10 18.57 12.29 20.74
N LYS A 11 19.04 11.04 20.87
CA LYS A 11 19.70 10.53 22.09
C LYS A 11 21.21 10.76 22.14
N GLU A 12 21.81 11.15 21.03
CA GLU A 12 23.24 11.46 20.99
C GLU A 12 23.42 12.91 21.39
N GLU A 13 24.08 13.16 22.53
CA GLU A 13 24.57 14.51 22.93
C GLU A 13 25.57 15.07 21.91
N ASP A 14 25.89 14.28 20.88
CA ASP A 14 26.94 14.50 19.92
C ASP A 14 26.51 15.21 18.64
N LYS A 15 27.53 15.71 17.98
CA LYS A 15 27.51 16.64 16.87
C LYS A 15 26.65 16.18 15.69
N PHE A 16 25.92 17.11 15.12
CA PHE A 16 25.29 16.94 13.80
C PHE A 16 26.31 16.45 12.77
N LYS A 17 25.94 15.43 12.01
CA LYS A 17 26.72 14.90 10.88
C LYS A 17 26.20 15.47 9.58
N LYS A 18 27.07 16.01 8.75
CA LYS A 18 26.73 16.44 7.40
C LYS A 18 26.39 15.21 6.54
N ILE A 19 25.20 15.19 5.97
CA ILE A 19 24.71 14.10 5.13
C ILE A 19 24.46 14.52 3.67
N TYR A 20 24.47 15.84 3.42
CA TYR A 20 24.30 16.37 2.07
C TYR A 20 25.01 17.70 1.92
N GLU A 21 25.63 17.88 0.75
CA GLU A 21 26.13 19.13 0.24
C GLU A 21 25.89 19.19 -1.28
N GLY A 22 25.08 20.10 -1.74
CA GLY A 22 24.75 20.20 -3.17
C GLY A 22 23.77 21.32 -3.51
N ASN A 23 23.36 21.36 -4.75
CA ASN A 23 22.46 22.40 -5.27
C ASN A 23 21.00 21.92 -5.41
N GLU A 24 20.73 20.64 -5.19
CA GLU A 24 19.40 20.07 -5.33
C GLU A 24 18.55 20.38 -4.10
N MET A 25 17.30 20.76 -4.32
CA MET A 25 16.34 21.05 -3.25
C MET A 25 15.70 19.77 -2.69
N ASN A 26 15.76 18.67 -3.44
CA ASN A 26 15.23 17.37 -3.04
C ASN A 26 16.36 16.35 -3.02
N PHE A 27 16.59 15.71 -1.89
CA PHE A 27 17.48 14.57 -1.79
C PHE A 27 16.91 13.51 -0.83
N LYS A 28 17.27 12.26 -1.05
CA LYS A 28 16.80 11.13 -0.26
C LYS A 28 17.85 10.77 0.79
N ILE A 29 17.46 10.84 2.06
CA ILE A 29 18.29 10.31 3.16
C ILE A 29 18.08 8.80 3.21
N THR A 30 19.17 8.04 3.18
CA THR A 30 19.17 6.57 3.25
C THR A 30 19.97 6.08 4.46
N LYS A 31 19.82 4.80 4.83
CA LYS A 31 20.56 4.14 5.91
C LYS A 31 20.32 4.73 7.30
N LEU A 32 19.15 5.27 7.56
CA LEU A 32 18.72 5.62 8.92
C LEU A 32 18.27 4.37 9.68
N ASN A 33 18.56 4.34 10.99
CA ASN A 33 18.03 3.30 11.87
C ASN A 33 16.51 3.38 11.96
N VAL A 34 15.84 2.24 12.00
CA VAL A 34 14.37 2.18 12.13
C VAL A 34 13.94 2.57 13.54
N ASN A 35 12.71 3.05 13.68
CA ASN A 35 12.08 3.46 14.94
C ASN A 35 12.93 4.44 15.78
N THR A 36 13.70 5.28 15.11
CA THR A 36 14.67 6.20 15.73
C THR A 36 14.26 7.64 15.50
N ASN A 37 14.36 8.46 16.53
CA ASN A 37 14.12 9.90 16.44
C ASN A 37 15.41 10.58 15.95
N TYR A 38 15.25 11.43 14.94
CA TYR A 38 16.32 12.23 14.35
C TYR A 38 16.00 13.70 14.42
N GLU A 39 17.03 14.50 14.55
CA GLU A 39 17.00 15.94 14.41
C GLU A 39 17.73 16.34 13.12
N ILE A 40 17.06 17.16 12.29
CA ILE A 40 17.60 17.62 11.00
C ILE A 40 17.63 19.13 10.99
N ARG A 41 18.70 19.70 10.44
CA ARG A 41 18.80 21.13 10.15
C ARG A 41 19.41 21.37 8.78
N ILE A 42 19.10 22.50 8.18
CA ILE A 42 19.54 22.90 6.85
C ILE A 42 20.23 24.27 6.93
N CYS A 43 21.32 24.41 6.19
CA CYS A 43 21.97 25.70 5.98
C CYS A 43 22.16 25.94 4.48
N THR A 44 22.05 27.17 4.05
CA THR A 44 22.35 27.59 2.68
C THR A 44 23.72 28.24 2.60
N ILE A 45 24.39 28.04 1.47
CA ILE A 45 25.67 28.71 1.16
C ILE A 45 25.45 29.62 -0.04
N LEU A 46 25.73 30.88 0.15
CA LEU A 46 25.72 31.88 -0.91
C LEU A 46 27.10 32.49 -1.06
N LYS A 47 27.69 32.42 -2.25
CA LYS A 47 29.05 32.97 -2.54
C LYS A 47 30.16 32.49 -1.58
N GLY A 48 30.06 31.23 -1.09
CA GLY A 48 31.03 30.66 -0.19
C GLY A 48 30.86 31.05 1.30
N ILE A 49 29.82 31.81 1.63
CA ILE A 49 29.49 32.20 3.00
C ILE A 49 28.32 31.34 3.48
N GLU A 50 28.48 30.68 4.64
CA GLU A 50 27.39 29.96 5.30
C GLU A 50 26.38 30.96 5.89
N ASN A 51 25.11 30.71 5.61
CA ASN A 51 24.01 31.42 6.28
C ASN A 51 23.67 30.76 7.61
N THR A 52 22.68 31.33 8.30
CA THR A 52 22.17 30.78 9.55
C THR A 52 21.51 29.42 9.29
N TRP A 53 21.69 28.51 10.23
CA TRP A 53 20.99 27.21 10.21
C TRP A 53 19.48 27.42 10.40
N SER A 54 18.71 26.58 9.74
CA SER A 54 17.26 26.50 9.96
C SER A 54 16.94 26.07 11.40
N GLU A 55 15.69 26.25 11.79
CA GLU A 55 15.16 25.55 12.97
C GLU A 55 15.36 24.05 12.83
N ILE A 56 15.55 23.38 13.97
CA ILE A 56 15.70 21.92 14.02
C ILE A 56 14.33 21.28 13.76
N LYS A 57 14.27 20.43 12.73
CA LYS A 57 13.10 19.60 12.47
C LYS A 57 13.30 18.21 13.05
N LYS A 58 12.38 17.79 13.93
CA LYS A 58 12.37 16.43 14.48
C LYS A 58 11.60 15.50 13.55
N ILE A 59 12.15 14.33 13.28
CA ILE A 59 11.51 13.25 12.54
C ILE A 59 11.70 11.94 13.28
N LYS A 60 10.76 11.01 13.12
CA LYS A 60 10.89 9.64 13.59
C LYS A 60 10.86 8.72 12.39
N THR A 61 11.88 7.85 12.27
CA THR A 61 11.84 6.79 11.28
C THR A 61 10.84 5.71 11.70
N LEU A 62 10.18 5.10 10.72
CA LEU A 62 9.24 4.02 10.96
C LEU A 62 9.93 2.68 10.72
N ASP A 63 9.53 1.68 11.49
CA ASP A 63 9.83 0.29 11.19
C ASP A 63 8.68 -0.28 10.36
N TRP A 64 8.85 -0.26 9.05
CA TRP A 64 7.82 -0.73 8.13
C TRP A 64 7.52 -2.22 8.29
N LYS A 65 8.47 -3.01 8.79
CA LYS A 65 8.24 -4.42 9.10
C LYS A 65 7.25 -4.59 10.26
N ASN A 66 7.32 -3.72 11.26
CA ASN A 66 6.33 -3.69 12.35
C ASN A 66 4.99 -3.10 11.92
N TYR A 67 4.96 -2.29 10.84
CA TYR A 67 3.72 -1.80 10.28
C TYR A 67 2.98 -2.88 9.47
N CYS A 68 3.71 -3.58 8.60
CA CYS A 68 3.15 -4.58 7.69
C CYS A 68 4.20 -5.63 7.34
N ASP A 69 4.02 -6.86 7.83
CA ASP A 69 4.90 -8.00 7.46
C ASP A 69 4.39 -8.69 6.18
N SER A 70 4.45 -7.97 5.07
CA SER A 70 3.98 -8.46 3.76
C SER A 70 5.11 -9.10 2.96
N LYS A 71 4.95 -10.39 2.62
CA LYS A 71 5.82 -11.09 1.69
C LYS A 71 5.72 -10.51 0.28
N ILE A 72 4.49 -10.18 -0.16
CA ILE A 72 4.25 -9.56 -1.48
C ILE A 72 5.04 -8.25 -1.62
N LEU A 73 4.99 -7.39 -0.60
CA LEU A 73 5.67 -6.09 -0.65
C LEU A 73 7.19 -6.22 -0.51
N GLN A 74 7.67 -7.12 0.35
CA GLN A 74 9.11 -7.37 0.51
C GLN A 74 9.77 -7.84 -0.79
N GLU A 75 9.08 -8.66 -1.57
CA GLU A 75 9.57 -9.14 -2.88
C GLU A 75 9.59 -8.06 -3.96
N SER A 76 8.93 -6.92 -3.76
CA SER A 76 8.83 -5.84 -4.75
C SER A 76 10.01 -4.88 -4.81
N ASN A 77 10.96 -4.95 -3.88
CA ASN A 77 12.03 -3.97 -3.68
C ASN A 77 11.54 -2.53 -3.34
N LYS A 78 10.23 -2.33 -3.14
CA LYS A 78 9.57 -1.06 -2.80
C LYS A 78 8.74 -1.15 -1.52
N ASN A 79 9.08 -2.09 -0.63
CA ASN A 79 8.32 -2.37 0.58
C ASN A 79 8.00 -1.10 1.39
N ASP A 80 8.99 -0.28 1.68
CA ASP A 80 8.82 0.92 2.52
C ASP A 80 7.92 1.97 1.84
N GLU A 81 8.08 2.15 0.52
CA GLU A 81 7.26 3.04 -0.28
C GLU A 81 5.79 2.60 -0.26
N PHE A 82 5.55 1.32 -0.53
CA PHE A 82 4.19 0.78 -0.58
C PHE A 82 3.54 0.72 0.81
N CYS A 83 4.28 0.38 1.85
CA CYS A 83 3.78 0.45 3.23
C CYS A 83 3.35 1.88 3.61
N LYS A 84 4.13 2.89 3.22
CA LYS A 84 3.76 4.29 3.43
C LYS A 84 2.48 4.66 2.69
N ILE A 85 2.36 4.27 1.44
CA ILE A 85 1.16 4.52 0.61
C ILE A 85 -0.07 3.87 1.24
N LEU A 86 0.01 2.59 1.62
CA LEU A 86 -1.10 1.89 2.26
C LEU A 86 -1.49 2.52 3.60
N LYS A 87 -0.51 2.93 4.40
CA LYS A 87 -0.74 3.68 5.65
C LYS A 87 -1.50 4.98 5.40
N ASP A 88 -1.07 5.75 4.39
CA ASP A 88 -1.70 7.02 4.04
C ASP A 88 -3.13 6.83 3.50
N TRP A 89 -3.38 5.77 2.74
CA TRP A 89 -4.71 5.48 2.20
C TRP A 89 -5.69 4.96 3.25
N THR A 90 -5.24 4.07 4.12
CA THR A 90 -6.10 3.45 5.14
C THR A 90 -6.17 4.26 6.45
N LYS A 91 -5.29 5.25 6.65
CA LYS A 91 -5.13 6.00 7.90
C LYS A 91 -4.91 5.10 9.10
N SER A 92 -4.15 4.02 8.92
CA SER A 92 -3.90 2.99 9.92
C SER A 92 -2.58 3.20 10.67
N ASN A 93 -2.51 2.65 11.88
CA ASN A 93 -1.27 2.60 12.66
C ASN A 93 -0.50 1.30 12.39
N LYS A 94 -1.20 0.22 12.04
CA LYS A 94 -0.64 -1.10 11.78
C LYS A 94 -1.55 -1.90 10.84
N LEU A 95 -0.94 -2.78 10.05
CA LEU A 95 -1.61 -3.83 9.31
C LEU A 95 -1.24 -5.18 9.93
N GLU A 96 -2.22 -5.90 10.47
CA GLU A 96 -2.03 -7.21 11.11
C GLU A 96 -2.47 -8.33 10.17
N LEU A 97 -1.54 -9.24 9.85
CA LEU A 97 -1.80 -10.33 8.91
C LEU A 97 -2.81 -11.33 9.45
N LEU A 98 -3.97 -11.40 8.82
CA LEU A 98 -5.01 -12.39 9.10
C LEU A 98 -4.81 -13.66 8.25
N TYR A 99 -4.64 -13.48 6.95
CA TYR A 99 -4.62 -14.58 5.98
C TYR A 99 -3.53 -14.38 4.94
N ARG A 100 -2.86 -15.49 4.59
CA ARG A 100 -1.91 -15.58 3.48
C ARG A 100 -2.13 -16.89 2.73
N GLY A 101 -2.41 -16.81 1.43
CA GLY A 101 -2.77 -17.99 0.62
C GLY A 101 -1.74 -19.11 0.68
N SER A 102 -0.46 -18.80 0.55
CA SER A 102 0.64 -19.79 0.60
C SER A 102 0.84 -20.42 1.99
N ARG A 103 0.34 -19.83 3.07
CA ARG A 103 0.43 -20.33 4.44
C ARG A 103 -0.82 -21.08 4.87
N ASP A 104 -1.98 -20.57 4.49
CA ASP A 104 -3.25 -20.90 5.13
C ASP A 104 -4.19 -21.71 4.23
N GLY A 105 -3.86 -21.86 2.94
CA GLY A 105 -4.69 -22.49 1.92
C GLY A 105 -5.29 -21.47 0.95
N SER A 106 -5.90 -21.96 -0.12
CA SER A 106 -6.38 -21.12 -1.23
C SER A 106 -7.90 -21.19 -1.46
N THR A 107 -8.63 -21.84 -0.57
CA THR A 107 -10.10 -21.95 -0.66
C THR A 107 -10.80 -20.75 -0.01
N SER A 108 -12.06 -20.53 -0.38
CA SER A 108 -12.89 -19.52 0.27
C SER A 108 -13.03 -19.78 1.78
N ASN A 109 -13.16 -21.03 2.18
CA ASN A 109 -13.25 -21.41 3.60
C ASN A 109 -11.96 -21.05 4.39
N ASP A 110 -10.79 -21.20 3.78
CA ASP A 110 -9.52 -20.79 4.40
C ASP A 110 -9.48 -19.27 4.64
N PHE A 111 -10.02 -18.49 3.71
CA PHE A 111 -10.17 -17.05 3.84
C PHE A 111 -11.19 -16.69 4.92
N HIS A 112 -12.42 -17.20 4.84
CA HIS A 112 -13.52 -16.84 5.76
C HIS A 112 -13.21 -17.20 7.21
N SER A 113 -12.63 -18.38 7.45
CA SER A 113 -12.26 -18.82 8.80
C SER A 113 -11.30 -17.87 9.54
N ARG A 114 -10.57 -17.03 8.81
CA ARG A 114 -9.58 -16.09 9.37
C ARG A 114 -9.98 -14.64 9.29
N CYS A 115 -10.75 -14.26 8.27
CA CYS A 115 -11.02 -12.86 7.95
C CYS A 115 -12.40 -12.39 8.36
N ASP A 116 -13.36 -13.30 8.62
CA ASP A 116 -14.71 -12.91 8.99
C ASP A 116 -14.76 -12.25 10.37
N ASN A 117 -15.59 -11.23 10.46
CA ASN A 117 -15.84 -10.47 11.69
C ASN A 117 -14.59 -9.77 12.28
N LYS A 118 -13.58 -9.46 11.42
CA LYS A 118 -12.34 -8.78 11.83
C LYS A 118 -12.34 -7.27 11.64
N GLY A 119 -13.47 -6.67 11.23
CA GLY A 119 -13.55 -5.24 10.95
C GLY A 119 -12.93 -4.88 9.60
N ALA A 120 -12.38 -3.68 9.51
CA ALA A 120 -11.77 -3.20 8.27
C ALA A 120 -10.55 -4.01 7.87
N THR A 121 -10.46 -4.34 6.57
CA THR A 121 -9.33 -5.11 6.02
C THR A 121 -8.79 -4.49 4.74
N ILE A 122 -7.52 -4.77 4.46
CA ILE A 122 -6.90 -4.51 3.16
C ILE A 122 -6.38 -5.83 2.59
N CYS A 123 -6.68 -6.07 1.32
CA CYS A 123 -6.26 -7.25 0.58
C CYS A 123 -5.15 -6.87 -0.40
N LEU A 124 -4.09 -7.66 -0.46
CA LEU A 124 -3.01 -7.57 -1.43
C LEU A 124 -3.00 -8.80 -2.30
N TYR A 125 -2.89 -8.61 -3.60
CA TYR A 125 -2.79 -9.69 -4.59
C TYR A 125 -1.53 -9.51 -5.42
N LYS A 126 -0.85 -10.61 -5.70
CA LYS A 126 0.24 -10.68 -6.67
C LYS A 126 -0.15 -11.64 -7.77
N ASN A 127 -0.21 -11.16 -9.01
CA ASN A 127 -0.55 -11.99 -10.16
C ASN A 127 0.68 -12.74 -10.72
N ASP A 128 0.47 -13.62 -11.68
CA ASP A 128 1.50 -14.43 -12.33
C ASP A 128 2.50 -13.62 -13.17
N LYS A 129 2.22 -12.35 -13.42
CA LYS A 129 3.14 -11.39 -14.07
C LYS A 129 3.85 -10.49 -13.06
N ASN A 130 3.75 -10.80 -11.75
CA ASN A 130 4.34 -10.08 -10.62
C ASN A 130 3.79 -8.66 -10.39
N TYR A 131 2.66 -8.29 -10.95
CA TYR A 131 1.99 -7.04 -10.62
C TYR A 131 1.22 -7.15 -9.31
N ILE A 132 1.20 -6.04 -8.57
CA ILE A 132 0.63 -5.94 -7.23
C ILE A 132 -0.56 -4.99 -7.24
N PHE A 133 -1.70 -5.47 -6.78
CA PHE A 133 -2.92 -4.70 -6.66
C PHE A 133 -3.74 -5.18 -5.45
N GLY A 134 -4.87 -4.56 -5.19
CA GLY A 134 -5.67 -4.95 -4.04
C GLY A 134 -6.95 -4.15 -3.87
N GLY A 135 -7.54 -4.31 -2.68
CA GLY A 135 -8.75 -3.58 -2.30
C GLY A 135 -8.84 -3.39 -0.79
N TYR A 136 -9.48 -2.31 -0.39
CA TYR A 136 -9.79 -1.97 0.98
C TYR A 136 -11.28 -2.15 1.25
N ASN A 137 -11.59 -2.98 2.24
CA ASN A 137 -12.95 -3.17 2.76
C ASN A 137 -13.03 -2.51 4.15
N PRO A 138 -13.82 -1.45 4.33
CA PRO A 138 -13.96 -0.77 5.62
C PRO A 138 -14.87 -1.47 6.63
N VAL A 139 -15.57 -2.54 6.22
CA VAL A 139 -16.47 -3.33 7.06
C VAL A 139 -15.99 -4.78 7.20
N SER A 140 -16.62 -5.55 8.09
CA SER A 140 -16.25 -6.96 8.25
C SER A 140 -16.72 -7.81 7.08
N TRP A 141 -15.90 -8.78 6.68
CA TRP A 141 -16.32 -9.92 5.89
C TRP A 141 -17.25 -10.82 6.70
N ASN A 142 -18.13 -11.54 6.04
CA ASN A 142 -18.96 -12.61 6.61
C ASN A 142 -19.48 -13.53 5.49
N GLU A 143 -20.17 -14.61 5.87
CA GLU A 143 -20.72 -15.59 4.92
C GLU A 143 -22.19 -15.33 4.54
N ASN A 144 -22.78 -14.23 5.02
CA ASN A 144 -24.16 -13.85 4.68
C ASN A 144 -24.19 -13.37 3.25
N ASP A 145 -24.65 -14.19 2.32
CA ASP A 145 -24.72 -13.84 0.90
C ASP A 145 -25.43 -12.51 0.67
N GLY A 146 -24.68 -11.52 0.22
CA GLY A 146 -25.23 -10.18 0.00
C GLY A 146 -24.20 -9.10 -0.33
N TRP A 147 -24.71 -8.10 -1.02
CA TRP A 147 -23.94 -6.91 -1.37
C TRP A 147 -24.03 -5.84 -0.28
N ILE A 148 -22.93 -5.18 -0.04
CA ILE A 148 -22.81 -4.08 0.91
C ILE A 148 -22.43 -2.81 0.17
N LYS A 149 -23.19 -1.75 0.42
CA LYS A 149 -22.88 -0.39 -0.04
C LYS A 149 -21.92 0.25 0.95
N ASN A 150 -20.77 0.69 0.44
CA ASN A 150 -19.83 1.43 1.25
C ASN A 150 -18.95 2.33 0.39
N ASP A 151 -19.10 3.64 0.55
CA ASP A 151 -18.41 4.64 -0.26
C ASP A 151 -16.94 4.83 0.14
N ASP A 152 -16.53 4.32 1.31
CA ASP A 152 -15.13 4.37 1.77
C ASP A 152 -14.29 3.21 1.22
N SER A 153 -14.92 2.22 0.57
CA SER A 153 -14.19 1.14 -0.08
C SER A 153 -13.43 1.65 -1.30
N PHE A 154 -12.32 1.03 -1.61
CA PHE A 154 -11.57 1.31 -2.83
C PHE A 154 -10.78 0.09 -3.28
N ILE A 155 -10.50 0.03 -4.57
CA ILE A 155 -9.49 -0.86 -5.12
C ILE A 155 -8.27 -0.05 -5.54
N PHE A 156 -7.14 -0.71 -5.76
CA PHE A 156 -5.89 -0.01 -6.09
C PHE A 156 -4.92 -0.89 -6.88
N THR A 157 -3.99 -0.23 -7.55
CA THR A 157 -2.78 -0.84 -8.09
C THR A 157 -1.55 -0.22 -7.44
N LEU A 158 -0.55 -1.05 -7.10
CA LEU A 158 0.77 -0.59 -6.68
C LEU A 158 1.78 -0.71 -7.82
N THR A 159 1.66 -1.77 -8.62
CA THR A 159 2.46 -1.96 -9.85
C THR A 159 1.59 -2.53 -10.94
N ASN A 160 1.81 -2.11 -12.19
CA ASN A 160 1.02 -2.55 -13.34
C ASN A 160 1.83 -2.47 -14.65
N VAL A 161 1.29 -3.05 -15.72
CA VAL A 161 1.94 -3.14 -17.04
C VAL A 161 2.19 -1.78 -17.71
N HIS A 162 1.50 -0.75 -17.27
CA HIS A 162 1.62 0.61 -17.81
C HIS A 162 2.67 1.46 -17.09
N ASN A 163 3.28 0.91 -16.02
CA ASN A 163 4.23 1.63 -15.14
C ASN A 163 3.68 2.96 -14.60
N THR A 164 2.37 3.01 -14.32
CA THR A 164 1.80 4.18 -13.65
C THR A 164 2.21 4.18 -12.17
N GLU A 165 2.16 5.35 -11.56
CA GLU A 165 2.32 5.47 -10.11
C GLU A 165 1.23 4.69 -9.36
N PRO A 166 1.48 4.25 -8.12
CA PRO A 166 0.47 3.63 -7.29
C PRO A 166 -0.81 4.47 -7.26
N THR A 167 -1.92 3.86 -7.63
CA THR A 167 -3.19 4.58 -7.83
C THR A 167 -4.31 3.90 -7.10
N LYS A 168 -5.10 4.71 -6.38
CA LYS A 168 -6.33 4.32 -5.71
C LYS A 168 -7.54 4.68 -6.57
N PHE A 169 -8.45 3.72 -6.76
CA PHE A 169 -9.70 3.86 -7.49
C PHE A 169 -10.85 3.86 -6.48
N PRO A 170 -11.42 5.02 -6.14
CA PRO A 170 -12.53 5.09 -5.21
C PRO A 170 -13.79 4.48 -5.82
N HIS A 171 -14.66 3.97 -4.94
CA HIS A 171 -15.96 3.46 -5.36
C HIS A 171 -16.87 4.57 -5.87
N LYS A 172 -17.78 4.24 -6.80
CA LYS A 172 -18.83 5.16 -7.28
C LYS A 172 -19.93 5.21 -6.23
N ASN A 173 -20.22 6.41 -5.74
CA ASN A 173 -21.21 6.63 -4.68
C ASN A 173 -22.57 5.97 -4.97
N GLY A 174 -23.13 5.36 -3.94
CA GLY A 174 -24.49 4.81 -3.97
C GLY A 174 -24.62 3.41 -4.55
N ASN A 175 -23.55 2.78 -5.04
CA ASN A 175 -23.57 1.43 -5.56
C ASN A 175 -23.07 0.40 -4.52
N ASP A 176 -23.27 -0.88 -4.82
CA ASP A 176 -22.71 -1.99 -4.06
C ASP A 176 -21.20 -2.06 -4.28
N SER A 177 -20.44 -2.20 -3.22
CA SER A 177 -18.97 -2.17 -3.29
C SER A 177 -18.31 -3.47 -2.90
N ILE A 178 -18.90 -4.19 -1.96
CA ILE A 178 -18.37 -5.41 -1.35
C ILE A 178 -19.42 -6.51 -1.45
N HIS A 179 -19.03 -7.71 -1.81
CA HIS A 179 -19.91 -8.88 -1.79
C HIS A 179 -19.42 -9.89 -0.76
N ASN A 180 -20.28 -10.20 0.20
CA ASN A 180 -20.07 -11.29 1.13
C ASN A 180 -20.68 -12.57 0.57
N ASN A 181 -19.87 -13.60 0.36
CA ASN A 181 -20.37 -14.89 -0.12
C ASN A 181 -19.38 -15.99 0.24
N LYS A 182 -19.86 -17.04 0.91
CA LYS A 182 -19.08 -18.19 1.38
C LYS A 182 -18.28 -18.92 0.27
N ASN A 183 -18.65 -18.78 -0.97
CA ASN A 183 -18.04 -19.49 -2.10
C ASN A 183 -16.86 -18.72 -2.72
N PHE A 184 -16.67 -17.46 -2.33
CA PHE A 184 -15.62 -16.59 -2.88
C PHE A 184 -14.65 -16.13 -1.80
N GLY A 185 -13.43 -15.82 -2.17
CA GLY A 185 -12.51 -15.04 -1.36
C GLY A 185 -12.93 -13.56 -1.32
N PRO A 186 -11.98 -12.65 -1.01
CA PRO A 186 -12.30 -11.22 -0.98
C PRO A 186 -12.90 -10.75 -2.29
N THR A 187 -14.11 -10.19 -2.24
CA THR A 187 -14.87 -9.78 -3.42
C THR A 187 -15.24 -8.30 -3.36
N PHE A 188 -14.79 -7.57 -4.37
CA PHE A 188 -15.16 -6.19 -4.66
C PHE A 188 -16.02 -6.17 -5.93
N ASP A 189 -16.80 -5.12 -6.17
CA ASP A 189 -17.68 -5.07 -7.35
C ASP A 189 -16.92 -5.24 -8.69
N ASP A 190 -15.68 -4.80 -8.74
CA ASP A 190 -14.85 -4.89 -9.95
C ASP A 190 -13.98 -6.13 -10.06
N PHE A 191 -13.80 -6.89 -9.00
CA PHE A 191 -13.15 -8.21 -9.07
C PHE A 191 -13.47 -9.10 -7.87
N TYR A 192 -13.44 -10.40 -8.08
CA TYR A 192 -13.55 -11.40 -7.03
C TYR A 192 -12.50 -12.50 -7.21
N ILE A 193 -12.21 -13.18 -6.11
CA ILE A 193 -11.23 -14.27 -6.08
C ILE A 193 -11.95 -15.62 -5.95
N GLN A 194 -11.63 -16.54 -6.83
CA GLN A 194 -12.11 -17.91 -6.76
C GLN A 194 -11.02 -18.88 -7.27
N ASN A 195 -10.71 -19.91 -6.48
CA ASN A 195 -9.75 -20.96 -6.86
C ASN A 195 -8.41 -20.40 -7.39
N SER A 196 -7.81 -19.45 -6.66
CA SER A 196 -6.55 -18.78 -7.03
C SER A 196 -6.58 -18.00 -8.36
N ASN A 197 -7.75 -17.65 -8.85
CA ASN A 197 -7.93 -16.74 -9.96
C ASN A 197 -8.66 -15.48 -9.52
N ALA A 198 -8.29 -14.33 -10.09
CA ALA A 198 -9.07 -13.11 -10.03
C ALA A 198 -9.87 -12.94 -11.31
N TYR A 199 -11.17 -12.69 -11.16
CA TYR A 199 -12.09 -12.38 -12.25
C TYR A 199 -12.35 -10.88 -12.25
N ILE A 200 -11.94 -10.18 -13.31
CA ILE A 200 -11.87 -8.72 -13.37
C ILE A 200 -13.03 -8.18 -14.23
N HIS A 201 -13.79 -7.28 -13.65
CA HIS A 201 -14.92 -6.58 -14.29
C HIS A 201 -14.70 -5.05 -14.38
N PHE A 202 -13.53 -4.55 -13.95
CA PHE A 202 -13.19 -3.12 -13.91
C PHE A 202 -13.30 -2.45 -15.30
N PRO A 203 -13.86 -1.25 -15.42
CA PRO A 203 -14.43 -0.42 -14.36
C PRO A 203 -15.95 -0.60 -14.23
N ARG A 204 -16.41 -1.39 -13.27
CA ARG A 204 -17.85 -1.56 -12.99
C ARG A 204 -18.31 -0.65 -11.85
N GLY A 205 -17.81 -0.87 -10.66
CA GLY A 205 -18.18 -0.16 -9.43
C GLY A 205 -17.22 0.95 -9.02
N HIS A 206 -15.98 0.94 -9.51
CA HIS A 206 -14.98 1.95 -9.16
C HIS A 206 -14.68 2.92 -10.31
N ILE A 207 -14.11 4.08 -9.97
CA ILE A 207 -13.79 5.14 -10.93
C ILE A 207 -12.45 4.85 -11.59
N ASP A 208 -12.46 4.56 -12.89
CA ASP A 208 -11.23 4.43 -13.69
C ASP A 208 -10.66 5.82 -14.04
N SER A 209 -9.91 6.40 -13.11
CA SER A 209 -9.28 7.71 -13.28
C SER A 209 -8.16 7.73 -14.31
N LEU A 210 -7.68 6.56 -14.74
CA LEU A 210 -6.58 6.42 -15.70
C LEU A 210 -7.06 6.02 -17.10
N ASN A 211 -8.34 5.64 -17.26
CA ASN A 211 -8.91 5.15 -18.50
C ASN A 211 -8.19 3.92 -19.09
N LEU A 212 -7.67 3.05 -18.23
CA LEU A 212 -6.90 1.85 -18.61
C LEU A 212 -7.73 0.55 -18.55
N GLY A 213 -8.92 0.60 -17.95
CA GLY A 213 -9.79 -0.56 -17.82
C GLY A 213 -9.13 -1.73 -17.11
N LYS A 214 -9.47 -2.96 -17.52
CA LYS A 214 -8.95 -4.19 -16.89
C LYS A 214 -7.44 -4.35 -16.97
N SER A 215 -6.80 -3.74 -17.96
CA SER A 215 -5.35 -3.87 -18.19
C SER A 215 -4.52 -3.41 -16.99
N ILE A 216 -5.07 -2.51 -16.15
CA ILE A 216 -4.41 -2.01 -14.93
C ILE A 216 -4.16 -3.11 -13.90
N PHE A 217 -4.99 -4.17 -13.89
CA PHE A 217 -4.90 -5.30 -12.96
C PHE A 217 -4.43 -6.59 -13.64
N SER A 218 -4.76 -6.77 -14.94
CA SER A 218 -4.50 -8.02 -15.65
C SER A 218 -3.01 -8.28 -15.90
N GLY A 219 -2.20 -7.22 -15.90
CA GLY A 219 -0.79 -7.32 -16.28
C GLY A 219 -0.60 -7.54 -17.79
N ASP A 220 -1.64 -7.31 -18.58
CA ASP A 220 -1.61 -7.28 -20.04
C ASP A 220 -2.21 -5.97 -20.52
N LYS A 221 -1.65 -5.40 -21.60
CA LYS A 221 -2.20 -4.18 -22.20
C LYS A 221 -3.53 -4.41 -22.92
N ASP A 222 -3.90 -5.66 -23.13
CA ASP A 222 -5.18 -6.04 -23.72
C ASP A 222 -6.29 -6.01 -22.66
N ASN A 223 -7.27 -5.12 -22.86
CA ASN A 223 -8.45 -4.99 -22.02
C ASN A 223 -9.44 -6.17 -22.15
N SER A 224 -9.24 -7.10 -23.05
CA SER A 224 -10.08 -8.29 -23.18
C SER A 224 -9.85 -9.30 -22.04
N ILE A 225 -8.66 -9.29 -21.42
CA ILE A 225 -8.29 -10.19 -20.33
C ILE A 225 -9.13 -9.89 -19.08
N SER A 226 -9.97 -10.83 -18.69
CA SER A 226 -10.86 -10.71 -17.52
C SER A 226 -10.59 -11.76 -16.43
N THR A 227 -9.69 -12.70 -16.69
CA THR A 227 -9.31 -13.72 -15.70
C THR A 227 -7.80 -13.82 -15.64
N ILE A 228 -7.25 -13.71 -14.45
CA ILE A 228 -5.80 -13.78 -14.20
C ILE A 228 -5.51 -14.73 -13.05
N LYS A 229 -4.35 -15.39 -13.12
CA LYS A 229 -3.87 -16.24 -12.04
C LYS A 229 -3.25 -15.41 -10.93
N ILE A 230 -3.60 -15.72 -9.70
CA ILE A 230 -3.03 -15.12 -8.50
C ILE A 230 -1.98 -16.08 -7.93
N LEU A 231 -0.77 -15.57 -7.71
CA LEU A 231 0.34 -16.30 -7.10
C LEU A 231 0.29 -16.21 -5.57
N GLU A 232 -0.09 -15.06 -5.03
CA GLU A 232 -0.17 -14.85 -3.59
C GLU A 232 -1.31 -13.89 -3.27
N ILE A 233 -1.97 -14.17 -2.13
CA ILE A 233 -2.98 -13.33 -1.51
C ILE A 233 -2.59 -13.09 -0.06
N GLU A 234 -2.65 -11.84 0.38
CA GLU A 234 -2.51 -11.48 1.78
C GLU A 234 -3.67 -10.58 2.20
N VAL A 235 -4.27 -10.87 3.35
CA VAL A 235 -5.34 -10.05 3.93
C VAL A 235 -4.92 -9.58 5.32
N TYR A 236 -5.03 -8.30 5.55
CA TYR A 236 -4.62 -7.65 6.78
C TYR A 236 -5.81 -6.97 7.45
N GLN A 237 -5.91 -7.10 8.75
CA GLN A 237 -6.74 -6.23 9.57
C GLN A 237 -6.10 -4.83 9.63
N VAL A 238 -6.93 -3.81 9.47
CA VAL A 238 -6.52 -2.41 9.52
C VAL A 238 -6.72 -1.88 10.93
N LEU A 239 -5.63 -1.68 11.67
CA LEU A 239 -5.65 -1.17 13.04
C LEU A 239 -5.42 0.35 13.04
N LYS A 240 -6.32 1.10 13.71
CA LYS A 240 -6.27 2.57 13.81
C LYS A 240 -5.81 3.03 15.18
#